data_521ec3e1f5b1b92bccde2e3ff7d204f5
#
_entry.id   521ec3e1f5b1b92bccde2e3ff7d204f5
#
_cell.length_a   1.000
_cell.length_b   1.000
_cell.length_c   1.000
_cell.angle_alpha   90.00
_cell.angle_beta   90.00
_cell.angle_gamma   90.00
#
_symmetry.space_group_name_H-M   'P 1'
#
loop_
_entity.id
_entity.type
_entity.pdbx_description
1 polymer ?
#
loop_
_entity_poly.entity_id
_entity_poly.type
_entity_poly.pdbx_seq_one_letter_code
_entity_poly.pdbx_strand_id
1 'polypeptide(L)'
;MKKVTVCSRTVDYSKVTGERILPFVFTLNEADSVLEPKEGENQKFCYDVSGVGQDTSKYADLSHFLLGICKEIKQEDIVAVTVVIDGVPKEVVWGDNVEIKTEEKPDPPTGCAGIKFDFPLDKVDGEMQVCITLAKSYAVGPVNVCVFGGNVKADGLMICGPV
;
A
#
# COMPACT_ATOMS: atom_id res chain seq x y z
N MET A 1 -24.08 7.07 -6.12
CA MET A 1 -22.80 6.83 -6.79
C MET A 1 -21.70 7.64 -6.13
N LYS A 2 -20.59 6.99 -5.78
CA LYS A 2 -19.45 7.70 -5.22
C LYS A 2 -18.67 8.41 -6.32
N LYS A 3 -18.26 9.63 -6.06
CA LYS A 3 -17.48 10.42 -7.00
C LYS A 3 -16.02 9.96 -7.00
N VAL A 4 -15.44 9.79 -8.19
CA VAL A 4 -14.01 9.48 -8.33
C VAL A 4 -13.26 10.78 -8.57
N THR A 5 -12.31 11.10 -7.69
CA THR A 5 -11.41 12.23 -7.85
C THR A 5 -10.24 11.78 -8.72
N VAL A 6 -9.68 12.71 -9.51
CA VAL A 6 -8.51 12.38 -10.34
C VAL A 6 -7.36 11.92 -9.44
N CYS A 7 -6.85 10.74 -9.71
CA CYS A 7 -5.74 10.15 -8.97
C CYS A 7 -4.93 9.25 -9.89
N SER A 8 -3.68 8.99 -9.50
CA SER A 8 -2.79 8.12 -10.26
C SER A 8 -3.02 6.65 -9.89
N ARG A 9 -2.99 5.78 -10.87
CA ARG A 9 -3.07 4.34 -10.66
C ARG A 9 -1.70 3.70 -10.43
N THR A 10 -0.62 4.47 -10.61
CA THR A 10 0.74 3.96 -10.48
C THR A 10 1.60 4.96 -9.72
N VAL A 11 2.43 4.44 -8.83
CA VAL A 11 3.44 5.18 -8.08
C VAL A 11 4.78 4.48 -8.28
N ASP A 12 5.79 5.21 -8.70
CA ASP A 12 7.11 4.65 -8.98
C ASP A 12 8.19 5.37 -8.16
N TYR A 13 8.57 4.77 -7.06
CA TYR A 13 9.64 5.31 -6.22
C TYR A 13 11.05 5.01 -6.77
N SER A 14 11.17 4.16 -7.79
CA SER A 14 12.46 3.91 -8.43
C SER A 14 13.01 5.15 -9.14
N LYS A 15 12.14 6.11 -9.44
CA LYS A 15 12.49 7.38 -10.07
C LYS A 15 12.91 8.46 -9.09
N VAL A 16 12.72 8.24 -7.79
CA VAL A 16 13.08 9.21 -6.76
C VAL A 16 14.53 9.01 -6.39
N THR A 17 15.37 10.00 -6.69
CA THR A 17 16.81 9.93 -6.44
C THR A 17 17.14 10.23 -4.99
N GLY A 18 18.26 9.68 -4.52
CA GLY A 18 18.73 9.87 -3.16
C GLY A 18 19.99 9.05 -2.91
N GLU A 19 20.46 9.03 -1.67
CA GLU A 19 21.62 8.23 -1.28
C GLU A 19 21.38 6.74 -1.53
N ARG A 20 20.18 6.26 -1.16
CA ARG A 20 19.70 4.94 -1.50
C ARG A 20 18.31 5.06 -2.10
N ILE A 21 17.97 4.16 -2.98
CA ILE A 21 16.70 4.16 -3.68
C ILE A 21 15.88 2.98 -3.21
N LEU A 22 14.60 3.23 -2.96
CA LEU A 22 13.59 2.19 -2.71
C LEU A 22 12.90 1.91 -4.04
N PRO A 23 13.35 0.89 -4.80
CA PRO A 23 12.98 0.76 -6.21
C PRO A 23 11.67 -0.01 -6.37
N PHE A 24 10.58 0.53 -5.84
CA PHE A 24 9.30 -0.18 -5.84
C PHE A 24 8.24 0.60 -6.60
N VAL A 25 7.52 -0.13 -7.45
CA VAL A 25 6.39 0.38 -8.22
C VAL A 25 5.11 -0.18 -7.62
N PHE A 26 4.18 0.72 -7.31
CA PHE A 26 2.84 0.37 -6.80
C PHE A 26 1.83 0.63 -7.90
N THR A 27 0.98 -0.35 -8.18
CA THR A 27 -0.06 -0.21 -9.21
C THR A 27 -1.39 -0.67 -8.63
N LEU A 28 -2.43 0.15 -8.80
CA LEU A 28 -3.79 -0.27 -8.49
C LEU A 28 -4.19 -1.32 -9.52
N ASN A 29 -4.43 -2.55 -9.08
CA ASN A 29 -4.88 -3.63 -9.95
C ASN A 29 -6.39 -3.53 -10.12
N GLU A 30 -6.84 -2.88 -11.19
CA GLU A 30 -8.26 -2.65 -11.43
C GLU A 30 -9.02 -3.95 -11.70
N ALA A 31 -8.38 -4.93 -12.31
CA ALA A 31 -9.02 -6.21 -12.62
C ALA A 31 -9.42 -6.97 -11.35
N ASP A 32 -8.58 -6.91 -10.31
CA ASP A 32 -8.83 -7.61 -9.05
C ASP A 32 -9.55 -6.72 -8.02
N SER A 33 -9.67 -5.43 -8.30
CA SER A 33 -10.34 -4.45 -7.43
C SER A 33 -11.83 -4.34 -7.76
N VAL A 34 -12.61 -3.87 -6.78
CA VAL A 34 -14.03 -3.55 -6.95
C VAL A 34 -14.21 -2.13 -6.40
N LEU A 35 -14.04 -1.13 -7.27
CA LEU A 35 -14.09 0.27 -6.86
C LEU A 35 -15.52 0.78 -6.73
N GLU A 36 -16.43 0.28 -7.57
CA GLU A 36 -17.85 0.64 -7.55
C GLU A 36 -18.67 -0.64 -7.38
N PRO A 37 -18.83 -1.11 -6.12
CA PRO A 37 -19.51 -2.38 -5.88
C PRO A 37 -21.01 -2.30 -6.21
N LYS A 38 -21.52 -3.40 -6.74
CA LYS A 38 -22.93 -3.61 -6.95
C LYS A 38 -23.57 -4.08 -5.64
N GLU A 39 -24.90 -4.14 -5.63
CA GLU A 39 -25.62 -4.65 -4.47
C GLU A 39 -25.12 -6.03 -4.09
N GLY A 40 -24.80 -6.22 -2.81
CA GLY A 40 -24.27 -7.47 -2.29
C GLY A 40 -22.76 -7.64 -2.39
N GLU A 41 -22.09 -6.67 -3.03
CA GLU A 41 -20.62 -6.68 -3.11
C GLU A 41 -20.00 -5.68 -2.15
N ASN A 42 -18.77 -5.95 -1.72
CA ASN A 42 -17.96 -5.01 -0.95
C ASN A 42 -16.96 -4.30 -1.86
N GLN A 43 -16.67 -3.05 -1.52
CA GLN A 43 -15.58 -2.33 -2.17
C GLN A 43 -14.24 -2.99 -1.83
N LYS A 44 -13.36 -3.10 -2.81
CA LYS A 44 -12.09 -3.80 -2.65
C LYS A 44 -11.01 -3.08 -3.45
N PHE A 45 -9.88 -2.84 -2.80
CA PHE A 45 -8.71 -2.21 -3.41
C PHE A 45 -7.57 -3.21 -3.42
N CYS A 46 -7.07 -3.57 -4.59
CA CYS A 46 -5.91 -4.44 -4.74
C CYS A 46 -4.75 -3.67 -5.36
N TYR A 47 -3.57 -3.81 -4.77
CA TYR A 47 -2.36 -3.14 -5.23
C TYR A 47 -1.27 -4.17 -5.50
N ASP A 48 -0.63 -4.04 -6.65
CA ASP A 48 0.54 -4.83 -6.99
C ASP A 48 1.79 -4.01 -6.69
N VAL A 49 2.77 -4.61 -6.05
CA VAL A 49 4.03 -3.98 -5.69
C VAL A 49 5.16 -4.78 -6.30
N SER A 50 6.01 -4.13 -7.07
CA SER A 50 7.11 -4.79 -7.76
C SER A 50 8.44 -4.13 -7.43
N GLY A 51 9.46 -4.95 -7.14
CA GLY A 51 10.83 -4.50 -7.05
C GLY A 51 11.44 -4.41 -8.43
N VAL A 52 11.97 -3.24 -8.80
CA VAL A 52 12.52 -2.98 -10.13
C VAL A 52 13.95 -2.45 -10.09
N GLY A 53 14.66 -2.71 -9.00
CA GLY A 53 16.02 -2.24 -8.81
C GLY A 53 17.08 -3.23 -9.25
N GLN A 54 18.30 -3.01 -8.76
CA GLN A 54 19.45 -3.83 -9.05
C GLN A 54 20.08 -4.34 -7.75
N ASP A 55 20.83 -5.42 -7.85
CA ASP A 55 21.48 -6.03 -6.70
C ASP A 55 22.78 -5.30 -6.36
N THR A 56 22.64 -4.04 -5.95
CA THR A 56 23.73 -3.19 -5.48
C THR A 56 23.30 -2.45 -4.23
N SER A 57 24.27 -1.94 -3.46
CA SER A 57 23.99 -1.21 -2.22
C SER A 57 23.27 0.12 -2.44
N LYS A 58 23.20 0.58 -3.68
CA LYS A 58 22.43 1.79 -4.02
C LYS A 58 20.92 1.61 -3.83
N TYR A 59 20.46 0.37 -3.93
CA TYR A 59 19.05 0.02 -3.81
C TYR A 59 18.78 -0.70 -2.51
N ALA A 60 17.66 -0.44 -1.88
CA ALA A 60 17.26 -1.07 -0.63
C ALA A 60 16.06 -1.97 -0.84
N ASP A 61 16.03 -3.11 -0.14
CA ASP A 61 14.84 -3.94 -0.06
C ASP A 61 13.76 -3.20 0.72
N LEU A 62 12.50 -3.49 0.41
CA LEU A 62 11.37 -2.97 1.16
C LEU A 62 11.30 -3.67 2.52
N SER A 63 11.16 -2.91 3.59
CA SER A 63 10.88 -3.43 4.93
C SER A 63 9.39 -3.40 5.19
N HIS A 64 8.74 -2.26 4.96
CA HIS A 64 7.29 -2.10 5.09
C HIS A 64 6.81 -0.88 4.30
N PHE A 65 5.51 -0.79 4.11
CA PHE A 65 4.89 0.38 3.51
C PHE A 65 3.55 0.68 4.15
N LEU A 66 3.08 1.91 3.96
CA LEU A 66 1.75 2.34 4.40
C LEU A 66 1.00 2.96 3.24
N LEU A 67 -0.30 2.74 3.25
CA LEU A 67 -1.24 3.46 2.38
C LEU A 67 -2.07 4.39 3.26
N GLY A 68 -2.03 5.67 2.93
CA GLY A 68 -2.73 6.71 3.71
C GLY A 68 -4.23 6.74 3.42
N ILE A 69 -4.90 5.64 3.66
CA ILE A 69 -6.35 5.51 3.44
C ILE A 69 -7.12 6.45 4.36
N CYS A 70 -8.40 6.69 4.04
CA CYS A 70 -9.28 7.56 4.82
C CYS A 70 -9.12 7.31 6.32
N LYS A 71 -8.88 8.37 7.08
CA LYS A 71 -8.63 8.27 8.53
C LYS A 71 -9.82 7.72 9.33
N GLU A 72 -11.00 7.72 8.73
CA GLU A 72 -12.20 7.18 9.37
C GLU A 72 -12.29 5.66 9.27
N ILE A 73 -11.47 5.05 8.41
CA ILE A 73 -11.43 3.59 8.28
C ILE A 73 -10.63 3.02 9.46
N LYS A 74 -11.31 2.22 10.27
CA LYS A 74 -10.72 1.52 11.41
C LYS A 74 -10.63 0.04 11.08
N GLN A 75 -9.90 -0.71 11.89
CA GLN A 75 -9.75 -2.16 11.68
C GLN A 75 -11.11 -2.85 11.55
N GLU A 76 -12.10 -2.47 12.35
CA GLU A 76 -13.45 -3.04 12.32
C GLU A 76 -14.22 -2.76 11.02
N ASP A 77 -13.79 -1.75 10.25
CA ASP A 77 -14.39 -1.42 8.95
C ASP A 77 -13.78 -2.23 7.81
N ILE A 78 -12.75 -3.01 8.09
CA ILE A 78 -12.05 -3.81 7.09
C ILE A 78 -12.50 -5.26 7.21
N VAL A 79 -13.17 -5.75 6.17
CA VAL A 79 -13.72 -7.10 6.14
C VAL A 79 -12.62 -8.14 5.97
N ALA A 80 -11.64 -7.85 5.11
CA ALA A 80 -10.55 -8.76 4.83
C ALA A 80 -9.33 -8.02 4.31
N VAL A 81 -8.16 -8.55 4.62
CA VAL A 81 -6.89 -8.14 4.03
C VAL A 81 -6.19 -9.40 3.57
N THR A 82 -5.72 -9.41 2.32
CA THR A 82 -4.92 -10.52 1.80
C THR A 82 -3.57 -10.00 1.34
N VAL A 83 -2.54 -10.81 1.52
CA VAL A 83 -1.18 -10.51 1.09
C VAL A 83 -0.60 -11.75 0.42
N VAL A 84 -0.11 -11.57 -0.82
CA VAL A 84 0.53 -12.64 -1.59
C VAL A 84 1.91 -12.12 -1.99
N ILE A 85 2.96 -12.87 -1.69
CA ILE A 85 4.33 -12.50 -2.04
C ILE A 85 4.96 -13.61 -2.86
N ASP A 86 5.43 -13.26 -4.06
CA ASP A 86 6.04 -14.20 -5.00
C ASP A 86 5.16 -15.44 -5.21
N GLY A 87 3.85 -15.22 -5.32
CA GLY A 87 2.87 -16.26 -5.53
C GLY A 87 2.45 -17.03 -4.29
N VAL A 88 2.99 -16.69 -3.11
CA VAL A 88 2.71 -17.39 -1.86
C VAL A 88 1.81 -16.53 -0.96
N PRO A 89 0.60 -17.01 -0.61
CA PRO A 89 -0.25 -16.31 0.35
C PRO A 89 0.42 -16.22 1.73
N LYS A 90 0.35 -15.05 2.36
CA LYS A 90 0.90 -14.81 3.67
C LYS A 90 -0.22 -14.69 4.71
N GLU A 91 0.03 -15.17 5.91
CA GLU A 91 -0.90 -14.99 7.01
C GLU A 91 -0.92 -13.54 7.46
N VAL A 92 -2.11 -12.96 7.58
CA VAL A 92 -2.30 -11.61 8.10
C VAL A 92 -2.63 -11.70 9.59
N VAL A 93 -1.79 -11.05 10.40
CA VAL A 93 -1.96 -11.01 11.86
C VAL A 93 -2.04 -9.55 12.28
N TRP A 94 -3.26 -9.11 12.61
CA TRP A 94 -3.50 -7.72 13.03
C TRP A 94 -2.71 -7.38 14.30
N GLY A 95 -2.07 -6.20 14.27
CA GLY A 95 -1.22 -5.75 15.35
C GLY A 95 0.22 -6.26 15.23
N ASP A 96 0.48 -7.17 14.30
CA ASP A 96 1.81 -7.71 14.04
C ASP A 96 2.30 -7.29 12.65
N ASN A 97 1.75 -7.89 11.58
CA ASN A 97 2.20 -7.56 10.23
C ASN A 97 1.24 -6.67 9.44
N VAL A 98 0.04 -6.43 9.95
CA VAL A 98 -0.90 -5.43 9.40
C VAL A 98 -1.49 -4.66 10.57
N GLU A 99 -1.47 -3.34 10.50
CA GLU A 99 -2.09 -2.50 11.52
C GLU A 99 -2.47 -1.12 10.97
N ILE A 100 -3.39 -0.46 11.67
CA ILE A 100 -3.77 0.91 11.35
C ILE A 100 -2.92 1.84 12.21
N LYS A 101 -2.21 2.77 11.57
CA LYS A 101 -1.48 3.85 12.21
C LYS A 101 -2.31 5.13 12.12
N THR A 102 -2.35 5.89 13.19
CA THR A 102 -3.13 7.14 13.26
C THR A 102 -2.20 8.34 13.25
N GLU A 103 -2.77 9.53 13.05
CA GLU A 103 -1.99 10.77 13.10
C GLU A 103 -1.41 11.02 14.49
N GLU A 104 -2.10 10.55 15.55
CA GLU A 104 -1.63 10.67 16.93
C GLU A 104 -0.53 9.66 17.25
N LYS A 105 -0.56 8.49 16.58
CA LYS A 105 0.45 7.44 16.75
C LYS A 105 0.90 6.95 15.38
N PRO A 106 1.67 7.77 14.66
CA PRO A 106 2.13 7.39 13.32
C PRO A 106 3.20 6.32 13.37
N ASP A 107 3.51 5.77 12.20
CA ASP A 107 4.61 4.82 12.05
C ASP A 107 5.94 5.53 12.34
N PRO A 108 6.70 5.10 13.36
CA PRO A 108 7.91 5.83 13.74
C PRO A 108 8.94 6.04 12.61
N PRO A 109 9.31 5.02 11.80
CA PRO A 109 10.31 5.24 10.77
C PRO A 109 9.88 6.22 9.67
N THR A 110 8.60 6.26 9.30
CA THR A 110 8.13 7.08 8.19
C THR A 110 7.39 8.33 8.63
N GLY A 111 6.83 8.34 9.84
CA GLY A 111 5.96 9.41 10.31
C GLY A 111 4.58 9.38 9.66
N CYS A 112 4.25 8.34 8.92
CA CYS A 112 2.99 8.25 8.18
C CYS A 112 1.90 7.55 8.97
N ALA A 113 0.65 7.92 8.65
CA ALA A 113 -0.55 7.26 9.14
C ALA A 113 -1.21 6.48 7.99
N GLY A 114 -2.07 5.52 8.31
CA GLY A 114 -2.78 4.70 7.36
C GLY A 114 -2.66 3.22 7.68
N ILE A 115 -2.94 2.39 6.72
CA ILE A 115 -2.78 0.94 6.89
C ILE A 115 -1.32 0.56 6.59
N LYS A 116 -0.69 -0.09 7.55
CA LYS A 116 0.70 -0.53 7.48
C LYS A 116 0.77 -2.00 7.13
N PHE A 117 1.59 -2.31 6.14
CA PHE A 117 1.91 -3.67 5.73
C PHE A 117 3.38 -3.93 6.03
N ASP A 118 3.64 -4.72 7.05
CA ASP A 118 5.00 -5.01 7.51
C ASP A 118 5.48 -6.35 6.92
N PHE A 119 5.72 -6.32 5.61
CA PHE A 119 6.18 -7.46 4.84
C PHE A 119 7.39 -7.03 4.01
N PRO A 120 8.51 -7.73 4.11
CA PRO A 120 9.68 -7.41 3.30
C PRO A 120 9.45 -7.82 1.83
N LEU A 121 10.12 -7.10 0.93
CA LEU A 121 10.07 -7.42 -0.49
C LEU A 121 11.42 -7.17 -1.13
N ASP A 122 11.84 -8.08 -1.99
CA ASP A 122 13.12 -8.01 -2.69
C ASP A 122 13.14 -6.84 -3.68
N LYS A 123 14.26 -6.13 -3.71
CA LYS A 123 14.44 -4.94 -4.53
C LYS A 123 14.61 -5.23 -6.02
N VAL A 124 15.00 -6.45 -6.38
CA VAL A 124 15.32 -6.78 -7.77
C VAL A 124 14.11 -7.36 -8.50
N ASP A 125 13.45 -8.34 -7.90
CA ASP A 125 12.40 -9.10 -8.57
C ASP A 125 11.23 -9.47 -7.65
N GLY A 126 11.15 -8.89 -6.47
CA GLY A 126 10.04 -9.16 -5.56
C GLY A 126 8.71 -8.72 -6.14
N GLU A 127 7.68 -9.54 -5.94
CA GLU A 127 6.30 -9.26 -6.37
C GLU A 127 5.37 -9.49 -5.20
N MET A 128 4.53 -8.48 -4.91
CA MET A 128 3.55 -8.56 -3.83
C MET A 128 2.21 -8.05 -4.32
N GLN A 129 1.14 -8.67 -3.86
CA GLN A 129 -0.20 -8.12 -4.02
C GLN A 129 -0.84 -8.01 -2.66
N VAL A 130 -1.37 -6.83 -2.34
CA VAL A 130 -2.19 -6.63 -1.16
C VAL A 130 -3.59 -6.23 -1.59
N CYS A 131 -4.60 -6.80 -0.94
CA CYS A 131 -6.00 -6.44 -1.19
C CYS A 131 -6.67 -6.08 0.12
N ILE A 132 -7.46 -5.01 0.10
CA ILE A 132 -8.21 -4.52 1.25
C ILE A 132 -9.69 -4.52 0.87
N THR A 133 -10.51 -5.26 1.59
CA THR A 133 -11.96 -5.31 1.40
C THR A 133 -12.63 -4.52 2.51
N LEU A 134 -13.49 -3.59 2.16
CA LEU A 134 -14.11 -2.64 3.08
C LEU A 134 -15.59 -2.95 3.30
N ALA A 135 -16.07 -2.74 4.54
CA ALA A 135 -17.47 -2.95 4.88
C ALA A 135 -18.39 -1.90 4.25
N LYS A 136 -17.85 -0.70 4.03
CA LYS A 136 -18.57 0.40 3.37
C LYS A 136 -17.82 0.83 2.14
N SER A 137 -18.49 1.56 1.26
CA SER A 137 -17.87 2.15 0.07
C SER A 137 -17.43 3.58 0.36
N TYR A 138 -16.24 3.91 -0.11
CA TYR A 138 -15.65 5.24 0.03
C TYR A 138 -15.42 5.84 -1.36
N ALA A 139 -15.33 7.17 -1.42
CA ALA A 139 -14.90 7.83 -2.64
C ALA A 139 -13.48 7.38 -2.98
N VAL A 140 -13.14 7.33 -4.26
CA VAL A 140 -11.81 6.98 -4.75
C VAL A 140 -11.06 8.25 -5.06
N GLY A 141 -9.88 8.40 -4.48
CA GLY A 141 -9.05 9.59 -4.67
C GLY A 141 -7.62 9.30 -4.27
N PRO A 142 -6.76 10.35 -4.25
CA PRO A 142 -5.34 10.16 -3.97
C PRO A 142 -5.07 9.87 -2.51
N VAL A 143 -4.33 8.80 -2.23
CA VAL A 143 -3.84 8.45 -0.90
C VAL A 143 -2.32 8.33 -0.96
N ASN A 144 -1.65 8.75 0.13
CA ASN A 144 -0.20 8.74 0.18
C ASN A 144 0.33 7.30 0.25
N VAL A 145 1.46 7.05 -0.44
CA VAL A 145 2.21 5.80 -0.34
C VAL A 145 3.51 6.09 0.38
N CYS A 146 3.71 5.49 1.55
CA CYS A 146 4.94 5.65 2.32
C CYS A 146 5.70 4.34 2.30
N VAL A 147 6.99 4.40 2.00
CA VAL A 147 7.85 3.21 1.92
C VAL A 147 9.06 3.37 2.83
N PHE A 148 9.52 2.24 3.40
CA PHE A 148 10.68 2.22 4.26
C PHE A 148 11.48 0.93 4.02
N GLY A 149 12.80 1.06 4.01
CA GLY A 149 13.72 -0.07 3.94
C GLY A 149 15.15 0.43 3.93
N GLY A 150 16.08 -0.37 4.46
CA GLY A 150 17.50 -0.03 4.47
C GLY A 150 17.81 1.31 5.15
N ASN A 151 17.05 1.66 6.19
CA ASN A 151 17.15 2.92 6.93
C ASN A 151 16.86 4.18 6.09
N VAL A 152 16.19 4.03 4.96
CA VAL A 152 15.72 5.16 4.14
C VAL A 152 14.21 5.07 3.97
N LYS A 153 13.61 6.22 3.74
CA LYS A 153 12.17 6.32 3.53
C LYS A 153 11.85 7.18 2.32
N ALA A 154 10.69 7.00 1.75
CA ALA A 154 10.15 7.87 0.71
C ALA A 154 8.64 7.97 0.90
N ASP A 155 8.09 9.16 0.63
CA ASP A 155 6.66 9.41 0.72
C ASP A 155 6.27 10.55 -0.22
N GLY A 156 5.00 10.88 -0.25
CA GLY A 156 4.49 12.02 -1.01
C GLY A 156 3.95 11.68 -2.38
N LEU A 157 4.25 10.50 -2.92
CA LEU A 157 3.60 10.04 -4.15
C LEU A 157 2.26 9.41 -3.81
N MET A 158 1.23 9.74 -4.58
CA MET A 158 -0.15 9.40 -4.26
C MET A 158 -0.71 8.41 -5.28
N ILE A 159 -1.47 7.44 -4.79
CA ILE A 159 -2.13 6.43 -5.61
C ILE A 159 -3.64 6.46 -5.33
N CYS A 160 -4.44 6.00 -6.29
CA CYS A 160 -5.89 5.90 -6.06
C CYS A 160 -6.20 4.95 -4.92
N GLY A 161 -7.00 5.39 -3.98
CA GLY A 161 -7.43 4.61 -2.83
C GLY A 161 -8.67 5.21 -2.19
N PRO A 162 -9.14 4.65 -1.08
CA PRO A 162 -10.34 5.15 -0.40
C PRO A 162 -10.03 6.44 0.37
N VAL A 163 -10.76 7.49 0.05
CA VAL A 163 -10.59 8.81 0.66
C VAL A 163 -11.80 9.26 1.44
#